data_78931e002487f094051f9a6098b855be
#
_entry.id   78931e002487f094051f9a6098b855be
#
_cell.length_a   1.000
_cell.length_b   1.000
_cell.length_c   1.000
_cell.angle_alpha   90.00
_cell.angle_beta   90.00
_cell.angle_gamma   90.00
#
_symmetry.space_group_name_H-M   'P 1'
#
loop_
_entity.id
_entity.type
_entity.pdbx_description
1 polymer ?
#
loop_
_entity_poly.entity_id
_entity_poly.type
_entity_poly.pdbx_seq_one_letter_code
_entity_poly.pdbx_strand_id
1 'polypeptide(L)'
;MFFDRATNFKGVGIGEVLISESGQYYAASTKIRFSCTNNMAEYEACILGIRMAVNMDIKELLVIGDSDLLIHQVQEEWSTKTAQILLYLHCVKELCRKFIKIELKHIPRFPKDFADALATLPSMIQHLEKNYIDPTKVGIRDQHAYCFHMNKEPYGKPWYHDIKKFLPTQEYPKNATNGQKRALGRLTNHFFLNSEVLYRRTQI
;
A
#
# COMPACT_ATOMS: atom_id res chain seq x y z
N MET A 1 13.70 -5.35 6.47
CA MET A 1 12.48 -4.62 6.86
C MET A 1 11.43 -5.60 7.35
N PHE A 2 10.81 -5.29 8.46
CA PHE A 2 9.67 -6.03 9.00
C PHE A 2 8.46 -5.10 9.02
N PHE A 3 7.27 -5.65 8.80
CA PHE A 3 6.02 -4.91 8.87
C PHE A 3 4.91 -5.79 9.45
N ASP A 4 3.95 -5.17 10.12
CA ASP A 4 2.80 -5.84 10.69
C ASP A 4 1.61 -4.89 10.88
N ARG A 5 0.46 -5.45 11.19
CA ARG A 5 -0.77 -4.73 11.53
C ARG A 5 -1.32 -5.19 12.87
N ALA A 6 -1.95 -4.29 13.58
CA ALA A 6 -2.76 -4.60 14.75
C ALA A 6 -4.17 -4.04 14.57
N THR A 7 -5.16 -4.87 14.81
CA THR A 7 -6.57 -4.46 14.75
C THR A 7 -7.21 -4.67 16.12
N ASN A 8 -7.80 -3.63 16.67
CA ASN A 8 -8.57 -3.72 17.90
C ASN A 8 -9.83 -2.84 17.81
N PHE A 9 -10.64 -2.79 18.89
CA PHE A 9 -11.86 -1.98 18.95
C PHE A 9 -11.64 -0.47 18.79
N LYS A 10 -10.40 0.02 18.90
CA LYS A 10 -10.02 1.45 18.74
C LYS A 10 -9.55 1.79 17.32
N GLY A 11 -9.42 0.80 16.44
CA GLY A 11 -9.03 0.98 15.04
C GLY A 11 -7.92 0.05 14.57
N VAL A 12 -7.37 0.38 13.41
CA VAL A 12 -6.27 -0.35 12.77
C VAL A 12 -4.99 0.45 12.92
N GLY A 13 -3.98 -0.16 13.51
CA GLY A 13 -2.61 0.32 13.53
C GLY A 13 -1.74 -0.50 12.59
N ILE A 14 -0.75 0.13 12.00
CA ILE A 14 0.32 -0.52 11.24
C ILE A 14 1.66 -0.09 11.78
N GLY A 15 2.62 -1.01 11.77
CA GLY A 15 3.97 -0.78 12.23
C GLY A 15 4.98 -1.37 11.27
N GLU A 16 6.09 -0.69 11.09
CA GLU A 16 7.20 -1.13 10.28
C GLU A 16 8.54 -0.81 10.93
N VAL A 17 9.51 -1.67 10.68
CA VAL A 17 10.87 -1.54 11.19
C VAL A 17 11.86 -1.83 10.08
N LEU A 18 12.75 -0.88 9.83
CA LEU A 18 13.96 -1.10 9.04
C LEU A 18 15.11 -1.38 10.00
N ILE A 19 15.90 -2.39 9.67
CA ILE A 19 17.13 -2.71 10.40
C ILE A 19 18.27 -2.60 9.39
N SER A 20 19.26 -1.74 9.68
CA SER A 20 20.47 -1.62 8.88
C SER A 20 21.40 -2.82 9.12
N GLU A 21 22.37 -3.03 8.24
CA GLU A 21 23.43 -4.03 8.44
C GLU A 21 24.26 -3.77 9.70
N SER A 22 24.38 -2.49 10.10
CA SER A 22 25.04 -2.09 11.36
C SER A 22 24.19 -2.34 12.61
N GLY A 23 22.96 -2.87 12.47
CA GLY A 23 22.07 -3.14 13.59
C GLY A 23 21.27 -1.92 14.10
N GLN A 24 21.25 -0.81 13.35
CA GLN A 24 20.41 0.34 13.70
C GLN A 24 18.95 0.10 13.32
N TYR A 25 18.04 0.52 14.19
CA TYR A 25 16.60 0.36 14.02
C TYR A 25 15.97 1.69 13.62
N TYR A 26 15.16 1.67 12.58
CA TYR A 26 14.32 2.78 12.14
C TYR A 26 12.89 2.31 12.13
N ALA A 27 12.11 2.80 13.08
CA ALA A 27 10.74 2.36 13.29
C ALA A 27 9.75 3.46 12.93
N ALA A 28 8.62 3.07 12.37
CA ALA A 28 7.49 3.97 12.22
C ALA A 28 6.19 3.23 12.56
N SER A 29 5.19 3.99 12.94
CA SER A 29 3.90 3.48 13.34
C SER A 29 2.81 4.43 12.86
N THR A 30 1.71 3.90 12.33
CA THR A 30 0.66 4.72 11.75
C THR A 30 -0.73 4.20 12.11
N LYS A 31 -1.62 5.12 12.51
CA LYS A 31 -3.04 4.84 12.68
C LYS A 31 -3.78 5.02 11.37
N ILE A 32 -4.52 4.00 10.95
CA ILE A 32 -5.42 4.06 9.80
C ILE A 32 -6.79 4.54 10.24
N ARG A 33 -7.32 5.57 9.58
CA ARG A 33 -8.64 6.16 9.86
C ARG A 33 -9.70 5.86 8.80
N PHE A 34 -9.35 5.13 7.77
CA PHE A 34 -10.31 4.69 6.76
C PHE A 34 -10.67 3.23 6.94
N SER A 35 -11.81 2.82 6.39
CA SER A 35 -12.22 1.41 6.40
C SER A 35 -11.31 0.57 5.52
N CYS A 36 -10.67 -0.43 6.09
CA CYS A 36 -9.82 -1.36 5.37
C CYS A 36 -9.98 -2.79 5.90
N THR A 37 -9.82 -3.75 5.02
CA THR A 37 -9.72 -5.16 5.40
C THR A 37 -8.34 -5.48 5.98
N ASN A 38 -8.21 -6.63 6.61
CA ASN A 38 -6.92 -7.10 7.12
C ASN A 38 -5.84 -7.10 6.02
N ASN A 39 -6.17 -7.65 4.85
CA ASN A 39 -5.23 -7.69 3.72
C ASN A 39 -4.82 -6.29 3.27
N MET A 40 -5.76 -5.34 3.22
CA MET A 40 -5.45 -3.95 2.86
C MET A 40 -4.51 -3.31 3.88
N ALA A 41 -4.71 -3.57 5.18
CA ALA A 41 -3.84 -3.06 6.24
C ALA A 41 -2.41 -3.62 6.14
N GLU A 42 -2.25 -4.88 5.75
CA GLU A 42 -0.94 -5.49 5.48
C GLU A 42 -0.24 -4.81 4.29
N TYR A 43 -0.99 -4.54 3.21
CA TYR A 43 -0.46 -3.76 2.08
C TYR A 43 -0.06 -2.34 2.48
N GLU A 44 -0.86 -1.66 3.32
CA GLU A 44 -0.54 -0.33 3.85
C GLU A 44 0.78 -0.34 4.64
N ALA A 45 0.96 -1.33 5.54
CA ALA A 45 2.18 -1.49 6.31
C ALA A 45 3.40 -1.75 5.42
N CYS A 46 3.27 -2.68 4.47
CA CYS A 46 4.32 -2.99 3.51
C CYS A 46 4.74 -1.75 2.69
N ILE A 47 3.76 -1.02 2.13
CA ILE A 47 4.01 0.18 1.32
C ILE A 47 4.69 1.28 2.15
N LEU A 48 4.27 1.45 3.41
CA LEU A 48 4.84 2.46 4.29
C LEU A 48 6.32 2.17 4.56
N GLY A 49 6.65 0.92 4.89
CA GLY A 49 8.03 0.50 5.13
C GLY A 49 8.91 0.60 3.88
N ILE A 50 8.41 0.19 2.70
CA ILE A 50 9.14 0.33 1.44
C ILE A 50 9.37 1.82 1.11
N ARG A 51 8.37 2.70 1.32
CA ARG A 51 8.53 4.15 1.15
C ARG A 51 9.56 4.74 2.09
N MET A 52 9.59 4.29 3.33
CA MET A 52 10.60 4.72 4.30
C MET A 52 12.00 4.35 3.80
N ALA A 53 12.19 3.14 3.29
CA ALA A 53 13.45 2.70 2.70
C ALA A 53 13.85 3.52 1.46
N VAL A 54 12.89 3.83 0.58
CA VAL A 54 13.12 4.70 -0.59
C VAL A 54 13.53 6.11 -0.15
N ASN A 55 12.88 6.68 0.86
CA ASN A 55 13.20 8.01 1.37
C ASN A 55 14.59 8.07 2.04
N MET A 56 15.09 6.95 2.52
CA MET A 56 16.44 6.79 3.08
C MET A 56 17.49 6.42 2.02
N ASP A 57 17.11 6.42 0.72
CA ASP A 57 17.96 6.05 -0.42
C ASP A 57 18.57 4.64 -0.33
N ILE A 58 17.87 3.71 0.33
CA ILE A 58 18.30 2.31 0.44
C ILE A 58 18.23 1.66 -0.94
N LYS A 59 19.30 0.99 -1.35
CA LYS A 59 19.40 0.36 -2.68
C LYS A 59 19.06 -1.12 -2.67
N GLU A 60 19.33 -1.80 -1.57
CA GLU A 60 19.03 -3.22 -1.40
C GLU A 60 18.15 -3.42 -0.18
N LEU A 61 17.04 -4.15 -0.33
CA LEU A 61 16.07 -4.33 0.73
C LEU A 61 15.57 -5.78 0.78
N LEU A 62 15.66 -6.37 1.97
CA LEU A 62 14.95 -7.60 2.30
C LEU A 62 13.68 -7.25 3.08
N VAL A 63 12.52 -7.58 2.51
CA VAL A 63 11.20 -7.38 3.11
C VAL A 63 10.73 -8.70 3.70
N ILE A 64 10.37 -8.69 4.96
CA ILE A 64 9.90 -9.88 5.70
C ILE A 64 8.53 -9.59 6.26
N GLY A 65 7.57 -10.44 5.96
CA GLY A 65 6.20 -10.37 6.47
C GLY A 65 5.60 -11.75 6.67
N ASP A 66 4.51 -11.81 7.42
CA ASP A 66 3.73 -13.04 7.65
C ASP A 66 2.47 -13.11 6.78
N SER A 67 2.26 -12.12 5.94
CA SER A 67 1.18 -12.12 4.96
C SER A 67 1.54 -12.98 3.76
N ASP A 68 1.13 -14.24 3.82
CA ASP A 68 1.31 -15.21 2.73
C ASP A 68 0.71 -14.67 1.43
N LEU A 69 -0.52 -14.16 1.52
CA LEU A 69 -1.25 -13.60 0.38
C LEU A 69 -0.49 -12.43 -0.28
N LEU A 70 -0.01 -11.47 0.50
CA LEU A 70 0.70 -10.30 -0.04
C LEU A 70 1.99 -10.73 -0.73
N ILE A 71 2.80 -11.55 -0.07
CA ILE A 71 4.10 -11.97 -0.59
C ILE A 71 3.93 -12.72 -1.91
N HIS A 72 3.08 -13.74 -1.96
CA HIS A 72 2.85 -14.52 -3.19
C HIS A 72 2.18 -13.71 -4.32
N GLN A 73 1.35 -12.71 -3.98
CA GLN A 73 0.80 -11.82 -4.99
C GLN A 73 1.86 -10.87 -5.58
N VAL A 74 2.77 -10.36 -4.77
CA VAL A 74 3.87 -9.51 -5.27
C VAL A 74 4.85 -10.32 -6.11
N GLN A 75 5.10 -11.57 -5.75
CA GLN A 75 5.93 -12.53 -6.50
C GLN A 75 5.23 -13.09 -7.76
N GLU A 76 3.97 -12.69 -8.02
CA GLU A 76 3.15 -13.14 -9.16
C GLU A 76 2.74 -14.61 -9.13
N GLU A 77 2.94 -15.29 -8.00
CA GLU A 77 2.53 -16.67 -7.83
C GLU A 77 1.01 -16.81 -7.65
N TRP A 78 0.39 -15.80 -7.00
CA TRP A 78 -1.06 -15.76 -6.79
C TRP A 78 -1.69 -14.53 -7.45
N SER A 79 -2.82 -14.76 -8.09
CA SER A 79 -3.60 -13.68 -8.71
C SER A 79 -4.71 -13.18 -7.80
N THR A 80 -5.07 -11.91 -7.94
CA THR A 80 -6.23 -11.32 -7.27
C THR A 80 -7.23 -10.77 -8.27
N LYS A 81 -8.52 -10.86 -7.95
CA LYS A 81 -9.62 -10.27 -8.74
C LYS A 81 -10.18 -9.01 -8.08
N THR A 82 -9.77 -8.73 -6.84
CA THR A 82 -10.26 -7.60 -6.07
C THR A 82 -9.60 -6.32 -6.58
N ALA A 83 -10.40 -5.42 -7.15
CA ALA A 83 -9.90 -4.17 -7.74
C ALA A 83 -9.05 -3.33 -6.78
N GLN A 84 -9.45 -3.26 -5.50
CA GLN A 84 -8.69 -2.54 -4.48
C GLN A 84 -7.31 -3.16 -4.25
N ILE A 85 -7.22 -4.48 -4.14
CA ILE A 85 -5.94 -5.19 -3.95
C ILE A 85 -5.04 -5.03 -5.18
N LEU A 86 -5.60 -4.99 -6.39
CA LEU A 86 -4.82 -4.71 -7.61
C LEU A 86 -4.14 -3.33 -7.57
N LEU A 87 -4.80 -2.31 -7.02
CA LEU A 87 -4.21 -0.99 -6.85
C LEU A 87 -3.04 -1.01 -5.86
N TYR A 88 -3.20 -1.71 -4.74
CA TYR A 88 -2.12 -1.91 -3.78
C TYR A 88 -0.94 -2.67 -4.38
N LEU A 89 -1.22 -3.78 -5.06
CA LEU A 89 -0.21 -4.59 -5.72
C LEU A 89 0.59 -3.78 -6.74
N HIS A 90 -0.11 -2.97 -7.55
CA HIS A 90 0.55 -2.06 -8.49
C HIS A 90 1.46 -1.08 -7.75
N CYS A 91 0.98 -0.46 -6.67
CA CYS A 91 1.77 0.47 -5.86
C CYS A 91 3.04 -0.18 -5.30
N VAL A 92 2.94 -1.40 -4.74
CA VAL A 92 4.11 -2.15 -4.24
C VAL A 92 5.10 -2.41 -5.37
N LYS A 93 4.64 -2.91 -6.52
CA LYS A 93 5.51 -3.21 -7.68
C LYS A 93 6.23 -1.97 -8.21
N GLU A 94 5.56 -0.82 -8.28
CA GLU A 94 6.19 0.44 -8.68
C GLU A 94 7.26 0.89 -7.67
N LEU A 95 7.01 0.70 -6.39
CA LEU A 95 8.00 1.00 -5.35
C LEU A 95 9.21 0.05 -5.42
N CYS A 96 8.97 -1.24 -5.67
CA CYS A 96 10.03 -2.22 -5.81
C CYS A 96 11.03 -1.89 -6.94
N ARG A 97 10.57 -1.27 -8.03
CA ARG A 97 11.44 -0.84 -9.15
C ARG A 97 12.47 0.23 -8.80
N LYS A 98 12.33 0.88 -7.63
CA LYS A 98 13.28 1.90 -7.17
C LYS A 98 14.53 1.33 -6.52
N PHE A 99 14.55 0.04 -6.24
CA PHE A 99 15.68 -0.66 -5.63
C PHE A 99 16.53 -1.33 -6.70
N ILE A 100 17.82 -1.43 -6.43
CA ILE A 100 18.74 -2.26 -7.24
C ILE A 100 18.42 -3.74 -6.99
N LYS A 101 18.14 -4.06 -5.72
CA LYS A 101 17.73 -5.41 -5.32
C LYS A 101 16.68 -5.33 -4.22
N ILE A 102 15.57 -6.01 -4.44
CA ILE A 102 14.53 -6.18 -3.41
C ILE A 102 14.07 -7.62 -3.40
N GLU A 103 13.99 -8.20 -2.23
CA GLU A 103 13.53 -9.56 -2.02
C GLU A 103 12.41 -9.55 -0.97
N LEU A 104 11.31 -10.23 -1.27
CA LEU A 104 10.20 -10.40 -0.32
C LEU A 104 10.18 -11.85 0.16
N LYS A 105 10.14 -12.04 1.48
CA LYS A 105 10.11 -13.38 2.11
C LYS A 105 8.90 -13.50 3.04
N HIS A 106 8.14 -14.56 2.84
CA HIS A 106 7.15 -14.99 3.81
C HIS A 106 7.82 -15.79 4.92
N ILE A 107 7.63 -15.40 6.18
CA ILE A 107 8.08 -16.15 7.35
C ILE A 107 6.89 -16.29 8.30
N PRO A 108 6.26 -17.49 8.34
CA PRO A 108 5.18 -17.75 9.29
C PRO A 108 5.69 -17.69 10.73
N ARG A 109 4.96 -17.00 11.60
CA ARG A 109 5.25 -16.92 13.04
C ARG A 109 6.67 -16.44 13.39
N PHE A 110 7.18 -15.46 12.66
CA PHE A 110 8.41 -14.78 13.09
C PHE A 110 8.16 -14.10 14.45
N PRO A 111 9.16 -14.10 15.37
CA PRO A 111 9.05 -13.29 16.59
C PRO A 111 8.97 -11.82 16.19
N LYS A 112 7.77 -11.31 16.04
CA LYS A 112 7.46 -9.95 15.59
C LYS A 112 7.11 -9.01 16.74
N ASP A 113 7.48 -9.41 17.95
CA ASP A 113 7.14 -8.68 19.18
C ASP A 113 7.32 -7.18 19.05
N PHE A 114 8.33 -6.77 18.27
CA PHE A 114 8.62 -5.37 18.04
C PHE A 114 7.68 -4.73 16.98
N ALA A 115 7.39 -5.39 15.88
CA ALA A 115 6.46 -4.88 14.85
C ALA A 115 5.02 -4.91 15.37
N ASP A 116 4.63 -5.95 16.09
CA ASP A 116 3.34 -6.06 16.80
C ASP A 116 3.18 -4.93 17.82
N ALA A 117 4.20 -4.68 18.64
CA ALA A 117 4.19 -3.58 19.60
C ALA A 117 4.01 -2.23 18.90
N LEU A 118 4.73 -2.00 17.79
CA LEU A 118 4.62 -0.77 17.01
C LEU A 118 3.24 -0.61 16.35
N ALA A 119 2.68 -1.68 15.79
CA ALA A 119 1.35 -1.65 15.21
C ALA A 119 0.26 -1.40 16.26
N THR A 120 0.47 -1.85 17.50
CA THR A 120 -0.46 -1.68 18.62
C THR A 120 -0.42 -0.26 19.19
N LEU A 121 0.76 0.39 19.23
CA LEU A 121 0.95 1.73 19.79
C LEU A 121 -0.06 2.77 19.25
N PRO A 122 -0.26 2.96 17.93
CA PRO A 122 -1.18 3.99 17.44
C PRO A 122 -2.62 3.74 17.82
N SER A 123 -2.99 2.47 18.00
CA SER A 123 -4.34 2.12 18.42
C SER A 123 -4.60 2.44 19.90
N MET A 124 -3.56 2.46 20.72
CA MET A 124 -3.63 2.78 22.16
C MET A 124 -3.60 4.29 22.43
N ILE A 125 -2.95 5.07 21.58
CA ILE A 125 -2.80 6.51 21.76
C ILE A 125 -4.10 7.23 21.38
N GLN A 126 -4.88 7.62 22.37
CA GLN A 126 -6.10 8.44 22.18
C GLN A 126 -5.82 9.96 22.25
N HIS A 127 -4.75 10.38 22.94
CA HIS A 127 -4.36 11.78 23.11
C HIS A 127 -2.84 11.90 23.20
N LEU A 128 -2.22 12.43 22.16
CA LEU A 128 -0.90 13.04 22.29
C LEU A 128 -1.09 14.55 22.44
N GLU A 129 -1.47 14.99 23.63
CA GLU A 129 -1.16 16.35 24.09
C GLU A 129 0.24 16.32 24.70
N LYS A 130 1.16 16.95 23.97
CA LYS A 130 2.42 17.57 24.38
C LYS A 130 3.37 16.82 25.32
N ASN A 131 4.61 16.72 24.84
CA ASN A 131 5.88 16.60 25.57
C ASN A 131 6.53 15.24 25.77
N TYR A 132 6.48 14.35 24.80
CA TYR A 132 7.50 13.31 24.69
C TYR A 132 7.92 13.12 23.23
N ILE A 133 9.18 13.41 22.91
CA ILE A 133 9.76 13.11 21.59
C ILE A 133 10.24 11.66 21.66
N ASP A 134 9.37 10.74 21.30
CA ASP A 134 9.75 9.38 21.03
C ASP A 134 10.41 9.32 19.63
N PRO A 135 11.53 8.64 19.44
CA PRO A 135 12.15 8.43 18.12
C PRO A 135 11.24 7.68 17.11
N THR A 136 10.15 7.12 17.57
CA THR A 136 9.16 6.45 16.73
C THR A 136 8.19 7.46 16.12
N LYS A 137 8.27 7.68 14.79
CA LYS A 137 7.29 8.52 14.08
C LYS A 137 5.92 7.87 14.12
N VAL A 138 5.01 8.40 14.93
CA VAL A 138 3.60 8.01 14.90
C VAL A 138 2.87 8.89 13.91
N GLY A 139 2.36 8.30 12.83
CA GLY A 139 1.60 8.96 11.79
C GLY A 139 0.09 8.72 11.91
N ILE A 140 -0.68 9.54 11.23
CA ILE A 140 -2.12 9.33 11.00
C ILE A 140 -2.33 9.32 9.50
N ARG A 141 -3.11 8.36 9.01
CA ARG A 141 -3.39 8.23 7.59
C ARG A 141 -4.90 8.17 7.37
N ASP A 142 -5.41 9.14 6.61
CA ASP A 142 -6.83 9.27 6.27
C ASP A 142 -7.16 8.74 4.87
N GLN A 143 -6.13 8.42 4.07
CA GLN A 143 -6.28 7.93 2.68
C GLN A 143 -5.39 6.73 2.43
N HIS A 144 -5.83 5.86 1.51
CA HIS A 144 -5.08 4.68 1.09
C HIS A 144 -3.71 5.04 0.48
N ALA A 145 -2.72 4.19 0.72
CA ALA A 145 -1.33 4.40 0.27
C ALA A 145 -1.21 4.57 -1.25
N TYR A 146 -2.02 3.88 -2.02
CA TYR A 146 -2.02 4.01 -3.48
C TYR A 146 -2.48 5.39 -3.96
N CYS A 147 -3.30 6.13 -3.21
CA CYS A 147 -3.73 7.49 -3.59
C CYS A 147 -2.54 8.46 -3.71
N PHE A 148 -1.51 8.30 -2.89
CA PHE A 148 -0.30 9.15 -2.94
C PHE A 148 0.66 8.77 -4.06
N HIS A 149 0.54 7.58 -4.62
CA HIS A 149 1.40 7.10 -5.70
C HIS A 149 0.94 7.58 -7.07
N MET A 150 -0.35 7.87 -7.18
CA MET A 150 -1.03 8.20 -8.43
C MET A 150 -0.73 9.60 -8.97
N ASN A 151 -0.06 10.44 -8.18
CA ASN A 151 0.32 11.81 -8.58
C ASN A 151 1.70 11.91 -9.28
N LYS A 152 2.43 10.80 -9.43
CA LYS A 152 3.75 10.79 -10.10
C LYS A 152 3.86 9.59 -11.03
N GLU A 153 3.27 9.67 -12.21
CA GLU A 153 3.46 8.65 -13.23
C GLU A 153 4.75 8.86 -14.02
N PRO A 154 5.50 7.77 -14.31
CA PRO A 154 6.67 7.82 -15.19
C PRO A 154 6.31 8.15 -16.65
N TYR A 155 5.04 8.12 -17.03
CA TYR A 155 4.56 8.38 -18.41
C TYR A 155 3.65 9.61 -18.55
N GLY A 156 3.54 10.45 -17.54
CA GLY A 156 2.80 11.72 -17.61
C GLY A 156 1.27 11.62 -17.75
N LYS A 157 0.69 10.41 -17.58
CA LYS A 157 -0.76 10.20 -17.65
C LYS A 157 -1.27 9.61 -16.34
N PRO A 158 -2.33 10.17 -15.73
CA PRO A 158 -2.89 9.63 -14.50
C PRO A 158 -3.50 8.24 -14.74
N TRP A 159 -3.48 7.37 -13.73
CA TRP A 159 -4.00 5.99 -13.79
C TRP A 159 -5.44 5.89 -14.31
N TYR A 160 -6.22 6.91 -14.05
CA TYR A 160 -7.61 7.01 -14.51
C TYR A 160 -7.73 7.51 -15.96
N HIS A 161 -6.62 7.85 -16.61
CA HIS A 161 -6.63 8.41 -17.97
C HIS A 161 -7.37 7.50 -18.94
N ASP A 162 -7.05 6.21 -18.94
CA ASP A 162 -7.68 5.24 -19.84
C ASP A 162 -9.15 5.00 -19.48
N ILE A 163 -9.51 5.06 -18.19
CA ILE A 163 -10.90 4.99 -17.72
C ILE A 163 -11.65 6.25 -18.19
N LYS A 164 -11.07 7.42 -17.96
CA LYS A 164 -11.64 8.72 -18.35
C LYS A 164 -11.85 8.82 -19.85
N LYS A 165 -10.93 8.27 -20.65
CA LYS A 165 -11.04 8.23 -22.11
C LYS A 165 -12.05 7.19 -22.57
N PHE A 166 -12.06 6.00 -21.98
CA PHE A 166 -12.94 4.92 -22.39
C PHE A 166 -14.41 5.20 -22.09
N LEU A 167 -14.75 5.85 -20.97
CA LEU A 167 -16.13 6.08 -20.57
C LEU A 167 -16.96 6.82 -21.63
N PRO A 168 -16.50 7.93 -22.26
CA PRO A 168 -17.25 8.62 -23.29
C PRO A 168 -17.13 7.99 -24.67
N THR A 169 -15.97 7.41 -25.03
CA THR A 169 -15.67 6.97 -26.39
C THR A 169 -15.90 5.46 -26.61
N GLN A 170 -15.91 4.66 -25.53
CA GLN A 170 -15.92 3.19 -25.57
C GLN A 170 -14.74 2.59 -26.36
N GLU A 171 -13.70 3.39 -26.62
CA GLU A 171 -12.53 2.96 -27.39
C GLU A 171 -11.40 2.49 -26.45
N TYR A 172 -10.88 1.30 -26.72
CA TYR A 172 -9.72 0.76 -26.00
C TYR A 172 -8.41 1.42 -26.48
N PRO A 173 -7.39 1.54 -25.59
CA PRO A 173 -6.07 1.98 -26.03
C PRO A 173 -5.53 1.11 -27.18
N LYS A 174 -4.91 1.73 -28.18
CA LYS A 174 -4.47 1.06 -29.43
C LYS A 174 -3.58 -0.16 -29.22
N ASN A 175 -2.80 -0.19 -28.13
CA ASN A 175 -1.86 -1.27 -27.82
C ASN A 175 -2.32 -2.17 -26.66
N ALA A 176 -3.60 -2.10 -26.26
CA ALA A 176 -4.10 -2.87 -25.12
C ALA A 176 -4.26 -4.34 -25.47
N THR A 177 -3.68 -5.21 -24.68
CA THR A 177 -3.88 -6.67 -24.74
C THR A 177 -5.32 -7.05 -24.38
N ASN A 178 -5.77 -8.24 -24.75
CA ASN A 178 -7.11 -8.73 -24.41
C ASN A 178 -7.37 -8.76 -22.89
N GLY A 179 -6.34 -9.03 -22.08
CA GLY A 179 -6.42 -8.97 -20.63
C GLY A 179 -6.64 -7.55 -20.12
N GLN A 180 -5.91 -6.58 -20.64
CA GLN A 180 -6.04 -5.16 -20.29
C GLN A 180 -7.41 -4.59 -20.71
N LYS A 181 -7.92 -4.97 -21.88
CA LYS A 181 -9.28 -4.58 -22.32
C LYS A 181 -10.36 -5.09 -21.37
N ARG A 182 -10.27 -6.36 -20.94
CA ARG A 182 -11.20 -6.94 -19.96
C ARG A 182 -11.09 -6.26 -18.59
N ALA A 183 -9.88 -5.95 -18.15
CA ALA A 183 -9.65 -5.24 -16.88
C ALA A 183 -10.22 -3.83 -16.92
N LEU A 184 -9.97 -3.07 -18.00
CA LEU A 184 -10.51 -1.73 -18.19
C LEU A 184 -12.05 -1.74 -18.21
N GLY A 185 -12.68 -2.65 -18.97
CA GLY A 185 -14.13 -2.77 -19.01
C GLY A 185 -14.77 -3.11 -17.66
N ARG A 186 -14.08 -3.89 -16.81
CA ARG A 186 -14.55 -4.15 -15.43
C ARG A 186 -14.40 -2.93 -14.52
N LEU A 187 -13.26 -2.24 -14.63
CA LEU A 187 -13.00 -1.05 -13.83
C LEU A 187 -13.97 0.08 -14.14
N THR A 188 -14.32 0.29 -15.42
CA THR A 188 -15.23 1.35 -15.84
C THR A 188 -16.64 1.21 -15.30
N ASN A 189 -17.09 0.00 -14.96
CA ASN A 189 -18.40 -0.24 -14.32
C ASN A 189 -18.50 0.42 -12.92
N HIS A 190 -17.39 0.71 -12.28
CA HIS A 190 -17.33 1.33 -10.95
C HIS A 190 -17.20 2.85 -11.00
N PHE A 191 -17.15 3.46 -12.20
CA PHE A 191 -16.94 4.89 -12.35
C PHE A 191 -17.97 5.50 -13.28
N PHE A 192 -18.17 6.80 -13.16
CA PHE A 192 -18.90 7.61 -14.13
C PHE A 192 -18.21 8.97 -14.29
N LEU A 193 -18.37 9.57 -15.46
CA LEU A 193 -17.83 10.87 -15.79
C LEU A 193 -18.93 11.91 -15.70
N ASN A 194 -18.69 13.00 -14.95
CA ASN A 194 -19.55 14.16 -14.92
C ASN A 194 -18.69 15.43 -15.06
N SER A 195 -18.95 16.23 -16.09
CA SER A 195 -18.24 17.49 -16.37
C SER A 195 -16.72 17.38 -16.24
N GLU A 196 -16.11 16.39 -16.93
CA GLU A 196 -14.66 16.14 -16.91
C GLU A 196 -14.09 15.55 -15.59
N VAL A 197 -14.90 15.37 -14.55
CA VAL A 197 -14.50 14.78 -13.27
C VAL A 197 -14.94 13.32 -13.21
N LEU A 198 -14.01 12.43 -12.87
CA LEU A 198 -14.27 11.00 -12.71
C LEU A 198 -14.74 10.71 -11.28
N TYR A 199 -15.94 10.19 -11.14
CA TYR A 199 -16.55 9.81 -9.86
C TYR A 199 -16.65 8.30 -9.76
N ARG A 200 -16.47 7.79 -8.55
CA ARG A 200 -16.72 6.39 -8.23
C ARG A 200 -18.19 6.19 -7.88
N ARG A 201 -18.82 5.15 -8.45
CA ARG A 201 -20.16 4.73 -8.06
C ARG A 201 -20.09 4.10 -6.65
N THR A 202 -20.81 4.68 -5.71
CA THR A 202 -21.09 4.03 -4.41
C THR A 202 -22.25 3.07 -4.63
N GLN A 203 -22.08 1.80 -4.30
CA GLN A 203 -23.24 0.90 -4.18
C GLN A 203 -23.98 1.33 -2.90
N ILE A 204 -25.23 1.72 -3.08
CA ILE A 204 -26.20 1.92 -2.01
C ILE A 204 -26.67 0.55 -1.55
#